data_7fb3fc84dd10c0b350aff84da4b48278
#
_entry.id   7fb3fc84dd10c0b350aff84da4b48278
#
_cell.length_a   1.000
_cell.length_b   1.000
_cell.length_c   1.000
_cell.angle_alpha   90.00
_cell.angle_beta   90.00
_cell.angle_gamma   90.00
#
_symmetry.space_group_name_H-M   'P 1'
#
loop_
_entity.id
_entity.type
_entity.pdbx_description
1 polymer ?
#
loop_
_entity_poly.entity_id
_entity_poly.type
_entity_poly.pdbx_seq_one_letter_code
_entity_poly.pdbx_strand_id
1 'polypeptide(L)'
;QIYNSKPYSIYEDNAIGKVYTYPKRGYIYDRNNKLLVSNQPSYDIMITPGLVGQMDTTEFCELLKIDKNIFKKKIRITSNFSKKIPSVFLAHISKEDYGYLAEKIRKYKGFYIQKRNLREYNTRFGANVLGFIAEVNRRNIENDSFYSNGDIIGKQGVELSYEKYLRGEKGIKFIQKDRFNREIGSFNNGKNDITAIAGSDIIITIDSELQEFGEKLMNNKKGAIVAIEPKTGEILSLVSGTSYDPNLLVGRDRSKNYFSLYKDSIFTPLIDKSLLSNFPAGSPFKIINAVSYTHLRAHETRRY
;
A
#
# COMPACT_ATOMS: atom_id res chain seq x y z
N GLN A 1 33.94 -21.30 39.71
CA GLN A 1 33.08 -22.14 38.86
C GLN A 1 32.20 -21.19 38.06
N ILE A 2 32.59 -21.01 36.81
CA ILE A 2 31.83 -20.15 35.85
C ILE A 2 30.94 -21.12 35.09
N TYR A 3 29.62 -21.11 35.41
CA TYR A 3 28.62 -21.76 34.59
C TYR A 3 28.29 -20.82 33.39
N ASN A 4 28.75 -21.21 32.24
CA ASN A 4 28.53 -20.54 30.96
C ASN A 4 27.10 -20.80 30.51
N SER A 5 26.21 -19.83 30.64
CA SER A 5 24.76 -19.92 30.36
C SER A 5 24.39 -19.69 28.89
N LYS A 6 25.27 -20.01 27.93
CA LYS A 6 25.05 -19.77 26.48
C LYS A 6 24.37 -20.86 25.65
N PRO A 7 24.14 -22.10 26.08
CA PRO A 7 23.41 -23.04 25.20
C PRO A 7 21.88 -22.92 25.24
N TYR A 8 21.29 -22.37 26.28
CA TYR A 8 19.81 -22.32 26.41
C TYR A 8 19.15 -21.27 25.52
N SER A 9 19.79 -20.13 25.25
CA SER A 9 19.22 -19.06 24.43
C SER A 9 19.01 -19.42 22.95
N ILE A 10 19.84 -20.32 22.41
CA ILE A 10 19.75 -20.74 21.01
C ILE A 10 18.59 -21.73 20.79
N TYR A 11 18.24 -22.52 21.80
CA TYR A 11 17.12 -23.45 21.73
C TYR A 11 15.76 -22.76 21.92
N GLU A 12 15.71 -21.70 22.74
CA GLU A 12 14.50 -20.90 22.93
C GLU A 12 14.12 -20.12 21.65
N ASP A 13 15.08 -19.57 20.93
CA ASP A 13 14.82 -18.83 19.68
C ASP A 13 14.24 -19.70 18.56
N ASN A 14 14.55 -21.01 18.53
CA ASN A 14 14.00 -21.92 17.53
C ASN A 14 12.61 -22.47 17.89
N ALA A 15 12.21 -22.42 19.17
CA ALA A 15 10.90 -22.87 19.65
C ALA A 15 9.83 -21.78 19.63
N ILE A 16 10.23 -20.52 19.46
CA ILE A 16 9.33 -19.36 19.44
C ILE A 16 9.20 -18.83 18.01
N GLY A 17 7.97 -18.81 17.52
CA GLY A 17 7.61 -18.19 16.25
C GLY A 17 7.05 -16.80 16.44
N LYS A 18 7.29 -15.90 15.50
CA LYS A 18 6.68 -14.57 15.44
C LYS A 18 5.62 -14.55 14.36
N VAL A 19 4.40 -14.14 14.71
CA VAL A 19 3.30 -13.91 13.78
C VAL A 19 2.97 -12.42 13.82
N TYR A 20 3.12 -11.74 12.69
CA TYR A 20 2.84 -10.32 12.59
C TYR A 20 1.35 -10.06 12.44
N THR A 21 0.83 -9.13 13.25
CA THR A 21 -0.52 -8.60 13.12
C THR A 21 -0.44 -7.26 12.43
N TYR A 22 -1.12 -7.12 11.29
CA TYR A 22 -1.09 -5.90 10.50
C TYR A 22 -2.06 -4.86 11.06
N PRO A 23 -1.62 -3.61 11.27
CA PRO A 23 -2.47 -2.54 11.73
C PRO A 23 -3.46 -2.12 10.65
N LYS A 24 -4.51 -1.41 11.06
CA LYS A 24 -5.34 -0.67 10.12
C LYS A 24 -4.56 0.58 9.69
N ARG A 25 -4.56 0.85 8.39
CA ARG A 25 -3.97 2.06 7.85
C ARG A 25 -4.89 3.25 8.14
N GLY A 26 -4.36 4.44 8.50
CA GLY A 26 -5.14 5.64 8.78
C GLY A 26 -6.04 6.03 7.60
N TYR A 27 -7.15 6.67 7.86
CA TYR A 27 -8.07 7.20 6.86
C TYR A 27 -7.56 8.53 6.30
N ILE A 28 -8.07 8.93 5.13
CA ILE A 28 -7.75 10.22 4.52
C ILE A 28 -9.06 10.97 4.30
N TYR A 29 -9.13 12.16 4.85
CA TYR A 29 -10.27 13.08 4.74
C TYR A 29 -9.88 14.32 3.94
N ASP A 30 -10.85 14.94 3.28
CA ASP A 30 -10.68 16.26 2.70
C ASP A 30 -10.75 17.36 3.77
N ARG A 31 -10.59 18.63 3.37
CA ARG A 31 -10.65 19.78 4.27
C ARG A 31 -12.01 19.94 4.99
N ASN A 32 -13.07 19.38 4.43
CA ASN A 32 -14.44 19.43 4.95
C ASN A 32 -14.81 18.17 5.75
N ASN A 33 -13.81 17.34 6.14
CA ASN A 33 -13.98 16.06 6.81
C ASN A 33 -14.77 15.00 6.01
N LYS A 34 -14.84 15.14 4.68
CA LYS A 34 -15.39 14.10 3.81
C LYS A 34 -14.39 12.97 3.65
N LEU A 35 -14.80 11.75 3.91
CA LEU A 35 -13.95 10.57 3.81
C LEU A 35 -13.60 10.26 2.35
N LEU A 36 -12.32 10.38 2.01
CA LEU A 36 -11.79 10.12 0.67
C LEU A 36 -11.25 8.71 0.53
N VAL A 37 -10.52 8.23 1.54
CA VAL A 37 -9.88 6.90 1.51
C VAL A 37 -10.12 6.18 2.82
N SER A 38 -10.70 5.00 2.73
CA SER A 38 -10.98 4.09 3.83
C SER A 38 -10.26 2.75 3.69
N ASN A 39 -10.60 1.81 4.55
CA ASN A 39 -10.10 0.44 4.49
C ASN A 39 -11.27 -0.53 4.46
N GLN A 40 -11.22 -1.48 3.54
CA GLN A 40 -12.13 -2.62 3.54
C GLN A 40 -11.39 -3.91 3.92
N PRO A 41 -12.07 -4.84 4.62
CA PRO A 41 -11.47 -6.13 4.93
C PRO A 41 -11.24 -6.92 3.63
N SER A 42 -10.05 -7.46 3.51
CA SER A 42 -9.66 -8.38 2.44
C SER A 42 -9.02 -9.62 3.05
N TYR A 43 -8.94 -10.69 2.30
CA TYR A 43 -8.39 -11.95 2.74
C TYR A 43 -7.37 -12.46 1.74
N ASP A 44 -6.22 -12.91 2.24
CA ASP A 44 -5.19 -13.53 1.42
C ASP A 44 -5.09 -15.02 1.76
N ILE A 45 -4.96 -15.87 0.74
CA ILE A 45 -4.56 -17.25 0.95
C ILE A 45 -3.05 -17.27 1.05
N MET A 46 -2.59 -17.70 2.20
CA MET A 46 -1.16 -17.88 2.50
C MET A 46 -0.77 -19.32 2.24
N ILE A 47 0.51 -19.52 1.90
CA ILE A 47 1.12 -20.84 1.75
C ILE A 47 2.42 -20.91 2.56
N THR A 48 2.61 -22.04 3.25
CA THR A 48 3.93 -22.45 3.76
C THR A 48 4.38 -23.67 2.96
N PRO A 49 5.23 -23.50 1.95
CA PRO A 49 5.50 -24.56 0.96
C PRO A 49 6.01 -25.87 1.57
N GLY A 50 6.80 -25.80 2.65
CA GLY A 50 7.33 -26.98 3.33
C GLY A 50 6.28 -27.79 4.10
N LEU A 51 5.07 -27.25 4.32
CA LEU A 51 3.96 -27.93 4.98
C LEU A 51 2.92 -28.49 4.00
N VAL A 52 3.08 -28.21 2.72
CA VAL A 52 2.15 -28.70 1.68
C VAL A 52 2.32 -30.19 1.52
N GLY A 53 1.28 -30.94 1.84
CA GLY A 53 1.22 -32.39 1.66
C GLY A 53 0.73 -32.81 0.27
N GLN A 54 0.54 -34.12 0.08
CA GLN A 54 -0.17 -34.63 -1.09
C GLN A 54 -1.62 -34.11 -1.07
N MET A 55 -2.07 -33.53 -2.18
CA MET A 55 -3.39 -32.91 -2.32
C MET A 55 -3.92 -33.06 -3.74
N ASP A 56 -5.22 -33.09 -3.88
CA ASP A 56 -5.85 -32.97 -5.19
C ASP A 56 -5.72 -31.53 -5.70
N THR A 57 -4.77 -31.35 -6.62
CA THR A 57 -4.51 -30.05 -7.24
C THR A 57 -5.62 -29.59 -8.17
N THR A 58 -6.43 -30.53 -8.68
CA THR A 58 -7.56 -30.19 -9.58
C THR A 58 -8.68 -29.59 -8.75
N GLU A 59 -9.12 -30.28 -7.69
CA GLU A 59 -10.14 -29.77 -6.76
C GLU A 59 -9.73 -28.43 -6.16
N PHE A 60 -8.45 -28.29 -5.78
CA PHE A 60 -7.94 -27.03 -5.23
C PHE A 60 -7.94 -25.88 -6.23
N CYS A 61 -7.57 -26.13 -7.50
CA CYS A 61 -7.59 -25.10 -8.54
C CYS A 61 -9.02 -24.66 -8.88
N GLU A 62 -9.97 -25.60 -8.94
CA GLU A 62 -11.39 -25.30 -9.13
C GLU A 62 -11.96 -24.49 -7.96
N LEU A 63 -11.63 -24.89 -6.72
CA LEU A 63 -12.02 -24.16 -5.51
C LEU A 63 -11.58 -22.69 -5.55
N LEU A 64 -10.36 -22.41 -6.02
CA LEU A 64 -9.80 -21.07 -6.09
C LEU A 64 -10.08 -20.35 -7.41
N LYS A 65 -10.75 -21.01 -8.36
CA LYS A 65 -11.00 -20.50 -9.73
C LYS A 65 -9.70 -20.04 -10.40
N ILE A 66 -8.64 -20.85 -10.30
CA ILE A 66 -7.33 -20.58 -10.92
C ILE A 66 -6.93 -21.72 -11.85
N ASP A 67 -6.15 -21.39 -12.88
CA ASP A 67 -5.56 -22.37 -13.79
C ASP A 67 -4.42 -23.16 -13.12
N LYS A 68 -4.29 -24.46 -13.50
CA LYS A 68 -3.21 -25.35 -13.00
C LYS A 68 -1.80 -24.80 -13.29
N ASN A 69 -1.62 -24.07 -14.40
CA ASN A 69 -0.33 -23.48 -14.74
C ASN A 69 -0.01 -22.31 -13.78
N ILE A 70 -1.03 -21.52 -13.43
CA ILE A 70 -0.91 -20.46 -12.44
C ILE A 70 -0.55 -21.05 -11.08
N PHE A 71 -1.23 -22.13 -10.67
CA PHE A 71 -0.92 -22.86 -9.45
C PHE A 71 0.54 -23.32 -9.41
N LYS A 72 1.01 -24.05 -10.42
CA LYS A 72 2.40 -24.54 -10.52
C LYS A 72 3.41 -23.40 -10.47
N LYS A 73 3.14 -22.30 -11.18
CA LYS A 73 4.01 -21.11 -11.18
C LYS A 73 4.11 -20.50 -9.80
N LYS A 74 2.99 -20.33 -9.08
CA LYS A 74 2.94 -19.77 -7.73
C LYS A 74 3.64 -20.65 -6.71
N ILE A 75 3.42 -21.96 -6.73
CA ILE A 75 4.13 -22.92 -5.88
C ILE A 75 5.65 -22.81 -6.10
N ARG A 76 6.10 -22.75 -7.36
CA ARG A 76 7.52 -22.63 -7.68
C ARG A 76 8.12 -21.33 -7.14
N ILE A 77 7.44 -20.20 -7.34
CA ILE A 77 7.90 -18.88 -6.85
C ILE A 77 8.00 -18.88 -5.33
N THR A 78 6.98 -19.33 -4.61
CA THR A 78 6.95 -19.34 -3.15
C THR A 78 7.96 -20.32 -2.56
N SER A 79 8.14 -21.51 -3.18
CA SER A 79 9.14 -22.51 -2.75
C SER A 79 10.58 -22.05 -2.98
N ASN A 80 10.85 -21.34 -4.06
CA ASN A 80 12.17 -20.75 -4.35
C ASN A 80 12.52 -19.64 -3.36
N PHE A 81 11.52 -18.89 -2.88
CA PHE A 81 11.73 -17.87 -1.88
C PHE A 81 12.06 -18.48 -0.51
N SER A 82 11.19 -19.33 0.01
CA SER A 82 11.41 -20.07 1.26
C SER A 82 10.42 -21.24 1.39
N LYS A 83 10.92 -22.38 1.86
CA LYS A 83 10.05 -23.51 2.21
C LYS A 83 9.41 -23.36 3.60
N LYS A 84 10.00 -22.55 4.48
CA LYS A 84 9.60 -22.44 5.90
C LYS A 84 8.80 -21.16 6.20
N ILE A 85 8.98 -20.11 5.42
CA ILE A 85 8.36 -18.82 5.65
C ILE A 85 7.02 -18.76 4.90
N PRO A 86 5.93 -18.38 5.58
CA PRO A 86 4.65 -18.15 4.93
C PRO A 86 4.75 -17.07 3.85
N SER A 87 4.13 -17.32 2.71
CA SER A 87 4.09 -16.41 1.57
C SER A 87 2.67 -16.26 1.05
N VAL A 88 2.37 -15.13 0.41
CA VAL A 88 1.06 -14.92 -0.20
C VAL A 88 0.93 -15.82 -1.45
N PHE A 89 -0.04 -16.73 -1.42
CA PHE A 89 -0.36 -17.58 -2.56
C PHE A 89 -1.38 -16.91 -3.49
N LEU A 90 -2.47 -16.40 -2.92
CA LEU A 90 -3.50 -15.67 -3.65
C LEU A 90 -3.98 -14.49 -2.81
N ALA A 91 -3.75 -13.26 -3.30
CA ALA A 91 -4.14 -12.05 -2.62
C ALA A 91 -5.57 -11.61 -2.97
N HIS A 92 -6.14 -10.78 -2.13
CA HIS A 92 -7.37 -10.02 -2.36
C HIS A 92 -8.60 -10.87 -2.65
N ILE A 93 -8.92 -11.76 -1.73
CA ILE A 93 -10.18 -12.52 -1.74
C ILE A 93 -11.28 -11.64 -1.16
N SER A 94 -12.43 -11.60 -1.83
CA SER A 94 -13.59 -10.87 -1.38
C SER A 94 -14.18 -11.47 -0.08
N LYS A 95 -15.00 -10.68 0.61
CA LYS A 95 -15.70 -11.16 1.81
C LYS A 95 -16.67 -12.31 1.50
N GLU A 96 -17.30 -12.27 0.33
CA GLU A 96 -18.23 -13.28 -0.17
C GLU A 96 -17.50 -14.61 -0.43
N ASP A 97 -16.39 -14.57 -1.16
CA ASP A 97 -15.55 -15.73 -1.42
C ASP A 97 -14.93 -16.30 -0.13
N TYR A 98 -14.60 -15.44 0.85
CA TYR A 98 -14.03 -15.88 2.12
C TYR A 98 -14.95 -16.83 2.87
N GLY A 99 -16.24 -16.53 2.97
CA GLY A 99 -17.19 -17.39 3.67
C GLY A 99 -17.18 -18.83 3.15
N TYR A 100 -17.13 -18.98 1.83
CA TYR A 100 -17.07 -20.29 1.15
C TYR A 100 -15.68 -20.96 1.28
N LEU A 101 -14.61 -20.20 1.20
CA LEU A 101 -13.24 -20.71 1.17
C LEU A 101 -12.72 -21.07 2.57
N ALA A 102 -13.15 -20.35 3.60
CA ALA A 102 -12.58 -20.46 4.95
C ALA A 102 -12.65 -21.87 5.55
N GLU A 103 -13.73 -22.59 5.29
CA GLU A 103 -13.90 -23.97 5.74
C GLU A 103 -13.12 -24.96 4.87
N LYS A 104 -13.20 -24.78 3.55
CA LYS A 104 -12.64 -25.73 2.58
C LYS A 104 -11.10 -25.70 2.55
N ILE A 105 -10.49 -24.53 2.72
CA ILE A 105 -9.02 -24.39 2.73
C ILE A 105 -8.38 -25.16 3.90
N ARG A 106 -9.08 -25.35 5.00
CA ARG A 106 -8.56 -26.11 6.15
C ARG A 106 -8.19 -27.56 5.83
N LYS A 107 -8.79 -28.14 4.77
CA LYS A 107 -8.44 -29.49 4.29
C LYS A 107 -7.03 -29.57 3.71
N TYR A 108 -6.49 -28.45 3.20
CA TYR A 108 -5.23 -28.39 2.47
C TYR A 108 -4.10 -27.94 3.39
N LYS A 109 -3.32 -28.90 3.89
CA LYS A 109 -2.16 -28.62 4.76
C LYS A 109 -1.19 -27.67 4.09
N GLY A 110 -0.71 -26.69 4.84
CA GLY A 110 0.21 -25.67 4.34
C GLY A 110 -0.47 -24.44 3.75
N PHE A 111 -1.81 -24.45 3.60
CA PHE A 111 -2.59 -23.28 3.19
C PHE A 111 -3.46 -22.81 4.35
N TYR A 112 -3.58 -21.46 4.48
CA TYR A 112 -4.49 -20.83 5.44
C TYR A 112 -4.87 -19.43 4.93
N ILE A 113 -5.95 -18.88 5.51
CA ILE A 113 -6.43 -17.55 5.17
C ILE A 113 -5.96 -16.54 6.21
N GLN A 114 -5.38 -15.44 5.75
CA GLN A 114 -4.99 -14.30 6.57
C GLN A 114 -5.84 -13.08 6.23
N LYS A 115 -6.44 -12.47 7.24
CA LYS A 115 -7.16 -11.21 7.08
C LYS A 115 -6.16 -10.08 6.85
N ARG A 116 -6.44 -9.25 5.86
CA ARG A 116 -5.73 -8.00 5.56
C ARG A 116 -6.69 -6.83 5.41
N ASN A 117 -6.17 -5.64 5.42
CA ASN A 117 -6.91 -4.43 5.08
C ASN A 117 -6.49 -3.98 3.68
N LEU A 118 -7.48 -3.85 2.80
CA LEU A 118 -7.32 -3.30 1.47
C LEU A 118 -7.73 -1.84 1.49
N ARG A 119 -7.09 -0.97 0.71
CA ARG A 119 -7.55 0.40 0.53
C ARG A 119 -8.85 0.43 -0.26
N GLU A 120 -9.70 1.37 0.09
CA GLU A 120 -10.93 1.68 -0.60
C GLU A 120 -10.98 3.18 -0.83
N TYR A 121 -11.06 3.58 -2.08
CA TYR A 121 -11.19 4.99 -2.46
C TYR A 121 -12.67 5.29 -2.64
N ASN A 122 -13.23 6.11 -1.75
CA ASN A 122 -14.65 6.51 -1.77
C ASN A 122 -14.91 7.56 -2.85
N THR A 123 -13.92 7.85 -3.68
CA THR A 123 -13.95 8.79 -4.79
C THR A 123 -13.50 8.12 -6.08
N ARG A 124 -13.88 8.67 -7.22
CA ARG A 124 -13.37 8.26 -8.55
C ARG A 124 -12.43 9.31 -9.15
N PHE A 125 -12.04 10.29 -8.36
CA PHE A 125 -11.16 11.39 -8.73
C PHE A 125 -10.01 11.51 -7.73
N GLY A 126 -9.06 12.40 -8.01
CA GLY A 126 -7.92 12.66 -7.12
C GLY A 126 -6.83 11.58 -7.14
N ALA A 127 -6.80 10.70 -8.14
CA ALA A 127 -5.88 9.57 -8.16
C ALA A 127 -4.40 9.96 -8.01
N ASN A 128 -3.96 11.04 -8.68
CA ASN A 128 -2.56 11.49 -8.59
C ASN A 128 -2.26 12.13 -7.23
N VAL A 129 -3.23 12.85 -6.64
CA VAL A 129 -3.09 13.47 -5.31
C VAL A 129 -3.10 12.41 -4.22
N LEU A 130 -4.13 11.57 -4.20
CA LEU A 130 -4.27 10.50 -3.18
C LEU A 130 -3.16 9.48 -3.32
N GLY A 131 -2.82 9.14 -4.56
CA GLY A 131 -1.84 8.10 -4.86
C GLY A 131 -2.42 6.70 -4.72
N PHE A 132 -1.55 5.72 -4.63
CA PHE A 132 -1.92 4.31 -4.48
C PHE A 132 -0.89 3.55 -3.64
N ILE A 133 -1.32 2.40 -3.14
CA ILE A 133 -0.48 1.48 -2.38
C ILE A 133 -0.11 0.27 -3.24
N ALA A 134 1.07 -0.29 -2.99
CA ALA A 134 1.54 -1.51 -3.64
C ALA A 134 2.45 -2.32 -2.71
N GLU A 135 2.69 -3.56 -3.07
CA GLU A 135 3.66 -4.39 -2.36
C GLU A 135 5.06 -3.76 -2.40
N VAL A 136 5.78 -3.93 -1.29
CA VAL A 136 7.18 -3.53 -1.17
C VAL A 136 8.04 -4.31 -2.16
N ASN A 137 9.07 -3.66 -2.66
CA ASN A 137 10.14 -4.31 -3.42
C ASN A 137 11.37 -4.51 -2.53
N ARG A 138 12.37 -5.23 -3.03
CA ARG A 138 13.62 -5.50 -2.33
C ARG A 138 14.30 -4.23 -1.82
N ARG A 139 14.32 -3.17 -2.62
CA ARG A 139 14.91 -1.87 -2.26
C ARG A 139 14.19 -1.19 -1.09
N ASN A 140 12.86 -1.32 -1.00
CA ASN A 140 12.11 -0.79 0.13
C ASN A 140 12.48 -1.50 1.43
N ILE A 141 12.67 -2.83 1.39
CA ILE A 141 13.05 -3.65 2.56
C ILE A 141 14.48 -3.34 3.01
N GLU A 142 15.39 -3.12 2.07
CA GLU A 142 16.78 -2.76 2.37
C GLU A 142 16.89 -1.36 3.00
N ASN A 143 16.02 -0.43 2.61
CA ASN A 143 16.04 0.96 3.09
C ASN A 143 15.30 1.17 4.42
N ASP A 144 14.32 0.33 4.77
CA ASP A 144 13.54 0.47 6.01
C ASP A 144 13.22 -0.91 6.58
N SER A 145 13.80 -1.21 7.73
CA SER A 145 13.64 -2.48 8.45
C SER A 145 12.21 -2.77 8.94
N PHE A 146 11.33 -1.77 8.88
CA PHE A 146 9.90 -1.96 9.15
C PHE A 146 9.25 -2.93 8.16
N TYR A 147 9.72 -2.95 6.91
CA TYR A 147 9.10 -3.72 5.84
C TYR A 147 9.64 -5.13 5.72
N SER A 148 8.73 -6.04 5.44
CA SER A 148 9.00 -7.44 5.14
C SER A 148 8.32 -7.81 3.82
N ASN A 149 8.71 -8.92 3.20
CA ASN A 149 8.06 -9.40 1.97
C ASN A 149 6.55 -9.56 2.14
N GLY A 150 5.80 -9.01 1.18
CA GLY A 150 4.34 -9.00 1.17
C GLY A 150 3.71 -7.85 1.94
N ASP A 151 4.50 -6.94 2.53
CA ASP A 151 3.99 -5.70 3.09
C ASP A 151 3.55 -4.73 1.99
N ILE A 152 2.77 -3.73 2.38
CA ILE A 152 2.21 -2.73 1.48
C ILE A 152 2.79 -1.37 1.86
N ILE A 153 3.12 -0.57 0.86
CA ILE A 153 3.68 0.77 1.00
C ILE A 153 3.00 1.73 0.00
N GLY A 154 2.85 2.99 0.38
CA GLY A 154 2.45 4.07 -0.54
C GLY A 154 3.49 4.25 -1.65
N LYS A 155 3.03 4.42 -2.89
CA LYS A 155 3.91 4.56 -4.07
C LYS A 155 3.86 5.94 -4.68
N GLN A 156 2.81 6.69 -4.43
CA GLN A 156 2.60 8.03 -5.01
C GLN A 156 1.70 8.85 -4.11
N GLY A 157 1.70 10.17 -4.32
CA GLY A 157 0.79 11.13 -3.70
C GLY A 157 0.83 11.15 -2.19
N VAL A 158 -0.31 11.42 -1.58
CA VAL A 158 -0.50 11.46 -0.12
C VAL A 158 -0.15 10.14 0.55
N GLU A 159 -0.48 9.01 -0.08
CA GLU A 159 -0.15 7.68 0.42
C GLU A 159 1.36 7.47 0.61
N LEU A 160 2.18 8.01 -0.28
CA LEU A 160 3.64 7.95 -0.17
C LEU A 160 4.18 9.00 0.81
N SER A 161 3.74 10.25 0.67
CA SER A 161 4.28 11.37 1.44
C SER A 161 4.01 11.24 2.94
N TYR A 162 2.86 10.67 3.30
CA TYR A 162 2.43 10.47 4.68
C TYR A 162 2.48 9.00 5.12
N GLU A 163 3.27 8.18 4.44
CA GLU A 163 3.41 6.74 4.71
C GLU A 163 3.64 6.44 6.20
N LYS A 164 4.56 7.15 6.85
CA LYS A 164 4.93 6.92 8.26
C LYS A 164 3.76 7.12 9.22
N TYR A 165 2.87 8.05 8.92
CA TYR A 165 1.68 8.32 9.72
C TYR A 165 0.56 7.35 9.43
N LEU A 166 0.37 7.03 8.14
CA LEU A 166 -0.72 6.19 7.68
C LEU A 166 -0.52 4.69 7.99
N ARG A 167 0.72 4.19 7.96
CA ARG A 167 1.00 2.75 8.02
C ARG A 167 0.73 2.10 9.39
N GLY A 168 0.79 2.88 10.50
CA GLY A 168 0.70 2.36 11.86
C GLY A 168 1.92 1.51 12.26
N GLU A 169 1.79 0.78 13.37
CA GLU A 169 2.83 -0.10 13.89
C GLU A 169 2.36 -1.55 13.92
N LYS A 170 3.20 -2.47 13.45
CA LYS A 170 2.89 -3.89 13.44
C LYS A 170 2.85 -4.45 14.86
N GLY A 171 1.86 -5.28 15.13
CA GLY A 171 1.86 -6.13 16.31
C GLY A 171 2.64 -7.43 16.06
N ILE A 172 3.09 -8.04 17.13
CA ILE A 172 3.80 -9.32 17.10
C ILE A 172 3.13 -10.25 18.12
N LYS A 173 2.67 -11.40 17.63
CA LYS A 173 2.25 -12.50 18.49
C LYS A 173 3.36 -13.52 18.55
N PHE A 174 3.76 -13.89 19.75
CA PHE A 174 4.74 -14.94 19.98
C PHE A 174 4.02 -16.28 20.15
N ILE A 175 4.32 -17.20 19.24
CA ILE A 175 3.73 -18.55 19.23
C ILE A 175 4.78 -19.59 19.58
N GLN A 176 4.39 -20.60 20.38
CA GLN A 176 5.21 -21.79 20.60
C GLN A 176 5.12 -22.72 19.40
N LYS A 177 6.27 -23.26 19.00
CA LYS A 177 6.39 -24.22 17.90
C LYS A 177 7.04 -25.50 18.38
N ASP A 178 6.56 -26.65 17.87
CA ASP A 178 7.20 -27.93 18.10
C ASP A 178 8.45 -28.12 17.21
N ARG A 179 9.17 -29.22 17.43
CA ARG A 179 10.33 -29.63 16.62
C ARG A 179 10.04 -29.77 15.12
N PHE A 180 8.78 -29.85 14.74
CA PHE A 180 8.31 -29.91 13.35
C PHE A 180 7.83 -28.55 12.84
N ASN A 181 8.10 -27.45 13.57
CA ASN A 181 7.68 -26.09 13.25
C ASN A 181 6.15 -25.87 13.20
N ARG A 182 5.38 -26.72 13.90
CA ARG A 182 3.92 -26.58 14.03
C ARG A 182 3.61 -25.74 15.27
N GLU A 183 2.61 -24.88 15.15
CA GLU A 183 2.10 -24.08 16.25
C GLU A 183 1.47 -24.97 17.32
N ILE A 184 1.92 -24.85 18.57
CA ILE A 184 1.38 -25.56 19.73
C ILE A 184 0.43 -24.64 20.47
N GLY A 185 0.73 -23.33 20.52
CA GLY A 185 -0.07 -22.35 21.25
C GLY A 185 0.63 -21.01 21.40
N SER A 186 0.04 -20.12 22.21
CA SER A 186 0.61 -18.82 22.52
C SER A 186 1.79 -18.97 23.48
N PHE A 187 2.90 -18.29 23.19
CA PHE A 187 4.04 -18.26 24.10
C PHE A 187 3.71 -17.44 25.34
N ASN A 188 4.03 -17.98 26.52
CA ASN A 188 3.81 -17.32 27.82
C ASN A 188 2.39 -16.75 28.00
N ASN A 189 1.37 -17.46 27.49
CA ASN A 189 -0.04 -17.03 27.49
C ASN A 189 -0.27 -15.63 26.89
N GLY A 190 0.53 -15.22 25.91
CA GLY A 190 0.41 -13.94 25.23
C GLY A 190 0.95 -12.72 25.99
N LYS A 191 1.59 -12.91 27.13
CA LYS A 191 2.13 -11.79 27.94
C LYS A 191 3.19 -10.96 27.24
N ASN A 192 3.87 -11.57 26.27
CA ASN A 192 4.91 -10.93 25.48
C ASN A 192 4.39 -10.36 24.14
N ASP A 193 3.10 -10.54 23.85
CA ASP A 193 2.53 -10.07 22.59
C ASP A 193 2.55 -8.54 22.52
N ILE A 194 2.92 -8.02 21.38
CA ILE A 194 2.90 -6.60 21.05
C ILE A 194 1.65 -6.33 20.24
N THR A 195 0.77 -5.47 20.75
CA THR A 195 -0.45 -5.10 20.04
C THR A 195 -0.14 -4.18 18.87
N ALA A 196 -0.80 -4.41 17.72
CA ALA A 196 -0.70 -3.53 16.57
C ALA A 196 -1.35 -2.16 16.87
N ILE A 197 -0.69 -1.08 16.49
CA ILE A 197 -1.20 0.29 16.63
C ILE A 197 -1.67 0.77 15.25
N ALA A 198 -2.93 1.18 15.15
CA ALA A 198 -3.48 1.72 13.90
C ALA A 198 -2.75 2.98 13.46
N GLY A 199 -2.66 3.20 12.15
CA GLY A 199 -2.14 4.44 11.60
C GLY A 199 -3.04 5.63 11.95
N SER A 200 -2.44 6.82 11.93
CA SER A 200 -3.14 8.07 12.18
C SER A 200 -3.97 8.46 10.96
N ASP A 201 -5.18 8.92 11.21
CA ASP A 201 -6.00 9.55 10.18
C ASP A 201 -5.41 10.91 9.83
N ILE A 202 -5.55 11.32 8.58
CA ILE A 202 -5.07 12.61 8.09
C ILE A 202 -6.19 13.39 7.40
N ILE A 203 -6.18 14.71 7.60
CA ILE A 203 -7.03 15.64 6.87
C ILE A 203 -6.12 16.40 5.91
N ILE A 204 -6.44 16.39 4.63
CA ILE A 204 -5.70 17.12 3.60
C ILE A 204 -6.43 18.41 3.25
N THR A 205 -5.71 19.38 2.69
CA THR A 205 -6.25 20.70 2.35
C THR A 205 -7.10 20.72 1.08
N ILE A 206 -7.14 19.60 0.36
CA ILE A 206 -7.93 19.46 -0.88
C ILE A 206 -9.43 19.60 -0.57
N ASP A 207 -10.10 20.42 -1.37
CA ASP A 207 -11.54 20.46 -1.46
C ASP A 207 -11.99 19.44 -2.51
N SER A 208 -12.71 18.43 -2.06
CA SER A 208 -13.07 17.29 -2.92
C SER A 208 -14.03 17.68 -4.07
N GLU A 209 -14.89 18.66 -3.86
CA GLU A 209 -15.83 19.11 -4.89
C GLU A 209 -15.08 19.92 -5.97
N LEU A 210 -14.17 20.80 -5.53
CA LEU A 210 -13.31 21.57 -6.43
C LEU A 210 -12.38 20.67 -7.23
N GLN A 211 -11.82 19.65 -6.59
CA GLN A 211 -10.98 18.64 -7.25
C GLN A 211 -11.76 17.88 -8.33
N GLU A 212 -12.93 17.39 -7.99
CA GLU A 212 -13.79 16.66 -8.93
C GLU A 212 -14.22 17.54 -10.11
N PHE A 213 -14.59 18.79 -9.84
CA PHE A 213 -14.93 19.75 -10.88
C PHE A 213 -13.76 20.01 -11.84
N GLY A 214 -12.57 20.25 -11.28
CA GLY A 214 -11.36 20.46 -12.07
C GLY A 214 -11.00 19.24 -12.95
N GLU A 215 -11.16 18.01 -12.43
CA GLU A 215 -10.92 16.79 -13.22
C GLU A 215 -11.95 16.61 -14.35
N LYS A 216 -13.22 16.93 -14.11
CA LYS A 216 -14.25 16.95 -15.16
C LYS A 216 -13.88 17.94 -16.28
N LEU A 217 -13.40 19.14 -15.94
CA LEU A 217 -12.94 20.12 -16.93
C LEU A 217 -11.73 19.65 -17.73
N MET A 218 -10.86 18.83 -17.13
CA MET A 218 -9.65 18.29 -17.74
C MET A 218 -9.86 16.96 -18.46
N ASN A 219 -11.07 16.45 -18.51
CA ASN A 219 -11.37 15.24 -19.25
C ASN A 219 -10.95 15.36 -20.72
N ASN A 220 -10.23 14.36 -21.24
CA ASN A 220 -9.66 14.35 -22.59
C ASN A 220 -8.71 15.52 -22.90
N LYS A 221 -8.14 16.16 -21.87
CA LYS A 221 -7.16 17.25 -22.04
C LYS A 221 -5.85 16.87 -21.32
N LYS A 222 -4.74 17.38 -21.85
CA LYS A 222 -3.41 17.23 -21.26
C LYS A 222 -2.96 18.54 -20.63
N GLY A 223 -2.69 18.51 -19.34
CA GLY A 223 -2.31 19.70 -18.58
C GLY A 223 -2.60 19.56 -17.11
N ALA A 224 -2.63 20.66 -16.38
CA ALA A 224 -2.89 20.69 -14.96
C ALA A 224 -3.71 21.91 -14.54
N ILE A 225 -4.45 21.81 -13.45
CA ILE A 225 -5.09 22.91 -12.75
C ILE A 225 -4.62 22.86 -11.29
N VAL A 226 -4.15 23.98 -10.77
CA VAL A 226 -3.73 24.14 -9.38
C VAL A 226 -4.46 25.32 -8.78
N ALA A 227 -5.18 25.11 -7.68
CA ALA A 227 -5.84 26.16 -6.90
C ALA A 227 -5.18 26.24 -5.51
N ILE A 228 -4.71 27.43 -5.15
CA ILE A 228 -4.01 27.69 -3.88
C ILE A 228 -4.71 28.83 -3.17
N GLU A 229 -4.98 28.68 -1.87
CA GLU A 229 -5.43 29.76 -1.00
C GLU A 229 -4.27 30.71 -0.72
N PRO A 230 -4.29 31.96 -1.20
CA PRO A 230 -3.10 32.82 -1.11
C PRO A 230 -2.74 33.27 0.30
N LYS A 231 -3.68 33.22 1.24
CA LYS A 231 -3.44 33.62 2.64
C LYS A 231 -2.71 32.56 3.45
N THR A 232 -3.08 31.29 3.25
CA THR A 232 -2.59 30.17 4.05
C THR A 232 -1.55 29.33 3.31
N GLY A 233 -1.55 29.37 1.97
CA GLY A 233 -0.74 28.51 1.10
C GLY A 233 -1.34 27.11 0.93
N GLU A 234 -2.55 26.87 1.43
CA GLU A 234 -3.24 25.59 1.29
C GLU A 234 -3.56 25.27 -0.17
N ILE A 235 -3.27 24.07 -0.60
CA ILE A 235 -3.64 23.57 -1.93
C ILE A 235 -5.08 23.07 -1.86
N LEU A 236 -5.99 23.78 -2.52
CA LEU A 236 -7.41 23.44 -2.55
C LEU A 236 -7.75 22.41 -3.62
N SER A 237 -7.01 22.45 -4.74
CA SER A 237 -7.17 21.50 -5.84
C SER A 237 -5.84 21.33 -6.56
N LEU A 238 -5.55 20.08 -6.92
CA LEU A 238 -4.33 19.69 -7.64
C LEU A 238 -4.70 18.68 -8.72
N VAL A 239 -5.09 19.17 -9.87
CA VAL A 239 -5.60 18.37 -10.98
C VAL A 239 -4.51 18.07 -11.99
N SER A 240 -4.35 16.80 -12.32
CA SER A 240 -3.54 16.32 -13.42
C SER A 240 -4.45 15.72 -14.50
N GLY A 241 -4.58 16.38 -15.62
CA GLY A 241 -5.45 15.90 -16.72
C GLY A 241 -4.69 14.97 -17.67
N THR A 242 -5.29 13.93 -18.19
CA THR A 242 -6.49 13.22 -17.82
C THR A 242 -6.15 12.28 -16.67
N SER A 243 -6.99 12.27 -15.63
CA SER A 243 -6.83 11.42 -14.46
C SER A 243 -7.47 10.03 -14.68
N TYR A 244 -7.38 9.18 -13.68
CA TYR A 244 -7.97 7.84 -13.68
C TYR A 244 -8.71 7.59 -12.36
N ASP A 245 -9.59 6.57 -12.34
CA ASP A 245 -10.23 6.14 -11.09
C ASP A 245 -9.19 5.44 -10.19
N PRO A 246 -8.92 5.95 -8.98
CA PRO A 246 -7.92 5.35 -8.08
C PRO A 246 -8.24 3.89 -7.71
N ASN A 247 -9.51 3.47 -7.76
CA ASN A 247 -9.92 2.09 -7.51
C ASN A 247 -9.39 1.10 -8.56
N LEU A 248 -9.00 1.55 -9.74
CA LEU A 248 -8.34 0.70 -10.74
C LEU A 248 -7.01 0.13 -10.24
N LEU A 249 -6.36 0.82 -9.29
CA LEU A 249 -5.09 0.38 -8.71
C LEU A 249 -5.25 -0.35 -7.37
N VAL A 250 -6.45 -0.87 -7.09
CA VAL A 250 -6.76 -1.69 -5.92
C VAL A 250 -7.07 -3.13 -6.35
N GLY A 251 -6.74 -4.09 -5.51
CA GLY A 251 -7.15 -5.49 -5.68
C GLY A 251 -6.36 -6.29 -6.71
N ARG A 252 -6.98 -7.36 -7.22
CA ARG A 252 -6.33 -8.37 -8.10
C ARG A 252 -5.88 -7.81 -9.43
N ASP A 253 -6.69 -6.95 -10.03
CA ASP A 253 -6.46 -6.41 -11.36
C ASP A 253 -5.49 -5.22 -11.38
N ARG A 254 -5.00 -4.80 -10.21
CA ARG A 254 -4.08 -3.67 -10.06
C ARG A 254 -2.92 -3.70 -11.06
N SER A 255 -2.23 -4.82 -11.18
CA SER A 255 -1.06 -4.93 -12.06
C SER A 255 -1.45 -4.81 -13.54
N LYS A 256 -2.58 -5.39 -13.93
CA LYS A 256 -3.11 -5.31 -15.30
C LYS A 256 -3.51 -3.86 -15.61
N ASN A 257 -4.27 -3.24 -14.70
CA ASN A 257 -4.73 -1.86 -14.85
C ASN A 257 -3.56 -0.86 -14.83
N TYR A 258 -2.60 -1.04 -13.93
CA TYR A 258 -1.38 -0.21 -13.91
C TYR A 258 -0.64 -0.27 -15.25
N PHE A 259 -0.48 -1.46 -15.82
CA PHE A 259 0.20 -1.63 -17.09
C PHE A 259 -0.60 -1.02 -18.26
N SER A 260 -1.93 -1.08 -18.22
CA SER A 260 -2.80 -0.40 -19.19
C SER A 260 -2.63 1.13 -19.11
N LEU A 261 -2.68 1.70 -17.91
CA LEU A 261 -2.46 3.13 -17.68
C LEU A 261 -1.04 3.59 -18.04
N TYR A 262 -0.04 2.73 -17.78
CA TYR A 262 1.36 3.01 -18.14
C TYR A 262 1.60 3.05 -19.65
N LYS A 263 0.87 2.22 -20.41
CA LYS A 263 0.95 2.18 -21.89
C LYS A 263 0.28 3.38 -22.56
N ASP A 264 -0.57 4.12 -21.86
CA ASP A 264 -1.20 5.32 -22.41
C ASP A 264 -0.16 6.43 -22.56
N SER A 265 0.42 6.51 -23.76
CA SER A 265 1.41 7.53 -24.11
C SER A 265 0.79 8.88 -24.47
N ILE A 266 -0.53 8.93 -24.72
CA ILE A 266 -1.24 10.15 -25.10
C ILE A 266 -1.49 10.99 -23.85
N PHE A 267 -2.20 10.44 -22.90
CA PHE A 267 -2.59 11.18 -21.69
C PHE A 267 -1.65 10.98 -20.51
N THR A 268 -0.85 9.91 -20.51
CA THR A 268 0.12 9.60 -19.44
C THR A 268 -0.50 9.76 -18.03
N PRO A 269 -1.61 9.06 -17.71
CA PRO A 269 -2.41 9.34 -16.51
C PRO A 269 -1.68 9.11 -15.20
N LEU A 270 -0.67 8.22 -15.17
CA LEU A 270 0.14 7.96 -13.98
C LEU A 270 1.14 9.08 -13.64
N ILE A 271 1.39 9.99 -14.60
CA ILE A 271 2.28 11.13 -14.36
C ILE A 271 1.47 12.29 -13.81
N ASP A 272 1.86 12.76 -12.63
CA ASP A 272 1.30 13.99 -12.07
C ASP A 272 1.84 15.22 -12.81
N LYS A 273 1.05 15.75 -13.73
CA LYS A 273 1.40 16.89 -14.55
C LYS A 273 1.38 18.21 -13.79
N SER A 274 0.70 18.26 -12.65
CA SER A 274 0.67 19.42 -11.78
C SER A 274 2.01 19.66 -11.08
N LEU A 275 2.78 18.57 -10.86
CA LEU A 275 4.08 18.61 -10.18
C LEU A 275 5.27 18.37 -11.11
N LEU A 276 5.10 17.55 -12.15
CA LEU A 276 6.20 17.02 -12.96
C LEU A 276 6.22 17.53 -14.40
N SER A 277 5.32 18.45 -14.79
CA SER A 277 5.31 19.00 -16.13
C SER A 277 6.41 20.03 -16.34
N ASN A 278 7.14 19.88 -17.45
CA ASN A 278 8.19 20.82 -17.90
C ASN A 278 7.70 21.55 -19.16
N PHE A 279 6.66 22.36 -19.03
CA PHE A 279 6.20 23.21 -20.13
C PHE A 279 6.75 24.62 -19.97
N PRO A 280 7.10 25.32 -21.08
CA PRO A 280 7.45 26.75 -21.05
C PRO A 280 6.29 27.54 -20.43
N ALA A 281 6.59 28.34 -19.42
CA ALA A 281 5.56 29.09 -18.70
C ALA A 281 4.89 30.19 -19.55
N GLY A 282 5.56 30.61 -20.62
CA GLY A 282 5.06 31.64 -21.51
C GLY A 282 4.91 33.02 -20.84
N SER A 283 3.93 33.87 -21.34
CA SER A 283 3.68 35.22 -20.83
C SER A 283 3.37 35.33 -19.32
N PRO A 284 2.75 34.34 -18.63
CA PRO A 284 2.62 34.41 -17.19
C PRO A 284 3.93 34.56 -16.42
N PHE A 285 5.06 34.12 -16.97
CA PHE A 285 6.36 34.27 -16.35
C PHE A 285 6.80 35.75 -16.27
N LYS A 286 6.24 36.64 -17.10
CA LYS A 286 6.52 38.09 -17.06
C LYS A 286 6.14 38.75 -15.74
N ILE A 287 5.14 38.21 -15.04
CA ILE A 287 4.74 38.68 -13.71
C ILE A 287 5.88 38.47 -12.71
N ILE A 288 6.52 37.29 -12.73
CA ILE A 288 7.65 36.99 -11.86
C ILE A 288 8.81 37.93 -12.16
N ASN A 289 9.12 38.17 -13.45
CA ASN A 289 10.15 39.10 -13.86
C ASN A 289 9.86 40.53 -13.41
N ALA A 290 8.59 40.99 -13.51
CA ALA A 290 8.19 42.32 -13.06
C ALA A 290 8.37 42.49 -11.55
N VAL A 291 7.95 41.54 -10.76
CA VAL A 291 8.09 41.55 -9.28
C VAL A 291 9.58 41.53 -8.90
N SER A 292 10.36 40.64 -9.51
CA SER A 292 11.80 40.54 -9.26
C SER A 292 12.52 41.87 -9.62
N TYR A 293 12.15 42.50 -10.73
CA TYR A 293 12.71 43.78 -11.14
C TYR A 293 12.39 44.92 -10.14
N THR A 294 11.14 44.98 -9.64
CA THR A 294 10.76 45.98 -8.63
C THR A 294 11.53 45.78 -7.32
N HIS A 295 11.74 44.56 -6.88
CA HIS A 295 12.52 44.26 -5.67
C HIS A 295 14.01 44.62 -5.83
N LEU A 296 14.61 44.30 -6.95
CA LEU A 296 16.01 44.67 -7.23
C LEU A 296 16.22 46.17 -7.29
N ARG A 297 15.33 46.91 -7.97
CA ARG A 297 15.41 48.39 -8.03
C ARG A 297 15.17 49.09 -6.70
N ALA A 298 14.33 48.52 -5.81
CA ALA A 298 14.15 49.08 -4.48
C ALA A 298 15.44 49.12 -3.65
N HIS A 299 16.42 48.28 -3.97
CA HIS A 299 17.77 48.33 -3.38
C HIS A 299 18.68 49.35 -4.00
N GLU A 300 18.52 49.69 -5.30
CA GLU A 300 19.37 50.69 -5.99
C GLU A 300 18.97 52.14 -5.62
N THR A 301 17.69 52.44 -5.41
CA THR A 301 17.22 53.78 -5.06
C THR A 301 17.54 54.20 -3.60
N ARG A 302 18.07 53.33 -2.77
CA ARG A 302 18.59 53.66 -1.42
C ARG A 302 20.02 54.11 -1.38
N ARG A 303 20.69 54.28 -2.54
CA ARG A 303 22.10 54.69 -2.65
C ARG A 303 22.31 56.13 -3.13
N TYR A 304 21.26 56.96 -3.13
CA TYR A 304 21.39 58.39 -3.43
C TYR A 304 20.74 59.20 -2.30
#